data_0b400b76f3b2d1c7dbe59aa174b10e9c
#
_entry.id   0b400b76f3b2d1c7dbe59aa174b10e9c
#
_cell.length_a   1.000
_cell.length_b   1.000
_cell.length_c   1.000
_cell.angle_alpha   90.00
_cell.angle_beta   90.00
_cell.angle_gamma   90.00
#
_symmetry.space_group_name_H-M   'P 1'
#
loop_
_entity.id
_entity.type
_entity.pdbx_description
1 polymer ?
#
loop_
_entity_poly.entity_id
_entity_poly.type
_entity_poly.pdbx_seq_one_letter_code
_entity_poly.pdbx_strand_id
1 'polypeptide(L)'
;MKTLITPLLAAALLASAGTSHAQVDRYGYKLPPSMQPKAKKKAAPVKKKTVPTIDYVGEYVNFGEWKEVRAFLDDVASRNGFDRKELDTLMAQVRYVDATVQLVKPAPPGKPKNWKAYSALTIEPTRVDGGVKFWNENAEALNRAEALYGIPAEILVGIIGVETVYGRVTGRFRVVDALTTLAFSYPEAPQRVARMEFFRNELEATLVFARRDGVDPLSLRGSFAGAMGMPQFMPSSLIKYAVDFDGSGHIDLLGSSTDAIGSVAAFLAAHGWERENAGPLVYAATVSANKAWEPMLQQGLTAKYSPQDLIAAGVTTTVPVPEQQTYGLVDLQNGADPTEYWLANSNFFAITQYNRSYFYAMSVIELGRAVRLARGGL
;
A
#
# COMPACT_ATOMS: atom_id res chain seq x y z
N MET A 1 -21.09 -55.91 -58.53
CA MET A 1 -21.33 -56.44 -57.22
C MET A 1 -20.90 -55.39 -56.25
N LYS A 2 -21.84 -54.90 -55.53
CA LYS A 2 -21.95 -53.93 -54.42
C LYS A 2 -20.85 -52.91 -54.24
N THR A 3 -21.05 -51.73 -54.79
CA THR A 3 -20.43 -50.43 -54.54
C THR A 3 -20.96 -49.82 -53.24
N LEU A 4 -20.11 -49.56 -52.29
CA LEU A 4 -20.44 -48.79 -51.11
C LEU A 4 -20.07 -47.28 -51.34
N ILE A 5 -21.10 -46.47 -51.26
CA ILE A 5 -21.00 -45.00 -51.34
C ILE A 5 -20.83 -44.49 -49.89
N THR A 6 -19.74 -43.77 -49.63
CA THR A 6 -19.51 -43.07 -48.36
C THR A 6 -19.91 -41.61 -48.57
N PRO A 7 -20.72 -40.97 -47.68
CA PRO A 7 -21.01 -39.57 -47.77
C PRO A 7 -19.94 -38.73 -47.07
N LEU A 8 -19.43 -37.72 -47.75
CA LEU A 8 -18.59 -36.63 -47.22
C LEU A 8 -19.44 -35.78 -46.26
N LEU A 9 -18.99 -35.72 -45.00
CA LEU A 9 -19.52 -34.75 -44.02
C LEU A 9 -18.71 -33.46 -44.15
N ALA A 10 -19.31 -32.40 -44.66
CA ALA A 10 -18.76 -31.06 -44.63
C ALA A 10 -18.96 -30.48 -43.23
N ALA A 11 -17.83 -30.33 -42.48
CA ALA A 11 -17.83 -29.61 -41.22
C ALA A 11 -17.80 -28.11 -41.49
N ALA A 12 -18.92 -27.44 -41.26
CA ALA A 12 -18.98 -25.98 -41.25
C ALA A 12 -18.32 -25.48 -39.95
N LEU A 13 -17.13 -24.86 -40.05
CA LEU A 13 -16.52 -24.06 -38.99
C LEU A 13 -17.33 -22.77 -38.80
N LEU A 14 -18.23 -22.80 -37.81
CA LEU A 14 -18.80 -21.57 -37.25
C LEU A 14 -17.69 -20.85 -36.45
N ALA A 15 -17.08 -19.84 -37.03
CA ALA A 15 -16.27 -18.89 -36.31
C ALA A 15 -17.20 -18.09 -35.39
N SER A 16 -17.30 -18.50 -34.12
CA SER A 16 -17.90 -17.67 -33.09
C SER A 16 -16.99 -16.46 -32.87
N ALA A 17 -17.41 -15.31 -33.37
CA ALA A 17 -16.86 -14.01 -32.95
C ALA A 17 -17.16 -13.84 -31.46
N GLY A 18 -16.16 -14.16 -30.62
CA GLY A 18 -16.23 -13.93 -29.20
C GLY A 18 -16.30 -12.42 -28.95
N THR A 19 -17.49 -11.91 -28.68
CA THR A 19 -17.65 -10.60 -28.05
C THR A 19 -17.00 -10.70 -26.69
N SER A 20 -15.86 -10.00 -26.51
CA SER A 20 -15.23 -9.88 -25.20
C SER A 20 -16.17 -9.08 -24.29
N HIS A 21 -16.95 -9.79 -23.52
CA HIS A 21 -17.68 -9.20 -22.41
C HIS A 21 -16.62 -8.73 -21.40
N ALA A 22 -16.56 -7.44 -21.12
CA ALA A 22 -15.75 -6.92 -20.05
C ALA A 22 -16.17 -7.64 -18.76
N GLN A 23 -15.23 -8.37 -18.15
CA GLN A 23 -15.50 -9.01 -16.87
C GLN A 23 -15.85 -7.92 -15.84
N VAL A 24 -17.04 -8.01 -15.28
CA VAL A 24 -17.53 -7.15 -14.20
C VAL A 24 -17.81 -8.02 -12.99
N ASP A 25 -17.47 -7.50 -11.80
CA ASP A 25 -17.83 -8.17 -10.56
C ASP A 25 -19.33 -8.00 -10.24
N ARG A 26 -19.83 -8.70 -9.20
CA ARG A 26 -21.24 -8.65 -8.77
C ARG A 26 -21.74 -7.26 -8.39
N TYR A 27 -20.83 -6.26 -8.26
CA TYR A 27 -21.14 -4.88 -7.94
C TYR A 27 -20.99 -3.94 -9.15
N GLY A 28 -20.81 -4.50 -10.37
CA GLY A 28 -20.71 -3.71 -11.61
C GLY A 28 -19.32 -3.11 -11.88
N TYR A 29 -18.30 -3.51 -11.11
CA TYR A 29 -16.92 -3.05 -11.30
C TYR A 29 -16.33 -3.66 -12.58
N LYS A 30 -15.79 -2.82 -13.47
CA LYS A 30 -15.06 -3.25 -14.67
C LYS A 30 -13.56 -3.24 -14.40
N LEU A 31 -12.87 -4.30 -14.81
CA LEU A 31 -11.40 -4.31 -14.79
C LEU A 31 -10.84 -3.05 -15.49
N PRO A 32 -9.83 -2.38 -14.89
CA PRO A 32 -9.17 -1.26 -15.51
C PRO A 32 -8.69 -1.59 -16.94
N PRO A 33 -8.67 -0.63 -17.88
CA PRO A 33 -8.23 -0.86 -19.27
C PRO A 33 -6.82 -1.46 -19.37
N SER A 34 -5.97 -1.24 -18.36
CA SER A 34 -4.62 -1.83 -18.26
C SER A 34 -4.63 -3.35 -18.10
N MET A 35 -5.73 -3.93 -17.62
CA MET A 35 -5.91 -5.37 -17.35
C MET A 35 -6.69 -6.11 -18.42
N GLN A 36 -7.27 -5.42 -19.39
CA GLN A 36 -7.92 -6.10 -20.50
C GLN A 36 -6.85 -6.76 -21.40
N PRO A 37 -7.09 -7.99 -21.90
CA PRO A 37 -6.14 -8.69 -22.76
C PRO A 37 -5.81 -7.84 -23.99
N LYS A 38 -4.63 -7.23 -24.03
CA LYS A 38 -4.17 -6.49 -25.20
C LYS A 38 -3.60 -7.47 -26.22
N ALA A 39 -4.06 -7.38 -27.47
CA ALA A 39 -3.39 -8.04 -28.57
C ALA A 39 -1.90 -7.67 -28.56
N LYS A 40 -1.02 -8.68 -28.59
CA LYS A 40 0.44 -8.51 -28.54
C LYS A 40 0.92 -7.67 -29.71
N LYS A 41 1.03 -6.35 -29.56
CA LYS A 41 1.81 -5.49 -30.46
C LYS A 41 3.29 -5.70 -30.18
N LYS A 42 4.08 -6.05 -31.18
CA LYS A 42 5.56 -6.07 -31.08
C LYS A 42 6.03 -4.72 -30.57
N ALA A 43 6.66 -4.72 -29.40
CA ALA A 43 7.22 -3.51 -28.81
C ALA A 43 8.38 -2.99 -29.67
N ALA A 44 8.36 -1.72 -30.01
CA ALA A 44 9.54 -1.04 -30.58
C ALA A 44 10.65 -1.00 -29.51
N PRO A 45 11.94 -1.03 -29.89
CA PRO A 45 13.06 -1.02 -28.96
C PRO A 45 13.05 0.27 -28.14
N VAL A 46 12.76 0.16 -26.84
CA VAL A 46 12.82 1.27 -25.89
C VAL A 46 14.29 1.57 -25.63
N LYS A 47 14.75 2.79 -25.96
CA LYS A 47 16.06 3.29 -25.52
C LYS A 47 16.09 3.23 -24.00
N LYS A 48 16.96 2.37 -23.43
CA LYS A 48 17.19 2.28 -21.98
C LYS A 48 17.68 3.65 -21.48
N LYS A 49 16.82 4.40 -20.81
CA LYS A 49 17.28 5.52 -19.98
C LYS A 49 18.13 4.89 -18.88
N THR A 50 19.37 5.31 -18.75
CA THR A 50 20.20 4.96 -17.59
C THR A 50 19.50 5.51 -16.35
N VAL A 51 18.94 4.61 -15.54
CA VAL A 51 18.42 4.97 -14.22
C VAL A 51 19.65 5.29 -13.37
N PRO A 52 19.72 6.45 -12.70
CA PRO A 52 20.82 6.76 -11.78
C PRO A 52 20.92 5.64 -10.75
N THR A 53 22.13 5.14 -10.52
CA THR A 53 22.38 4.13 -9.49
C THR A 53 22.14 4.79 -8.13
N ILE A 54 21.20 4.26 -7.34
CA ILE A 54 20.93 4.75 -5.99
C ILE A 54 22.06 4.24 -5.09
N ASP A 55 22.71 5.16 -4.37
CA ASP A 55 23.66 4.80 -3.32
C ASP A 55 22.89 4.41 -2.05
N TYR A 56 22.92 3.12 -1.73
CA TYR A 56 22.32 2.56 -0.54
C TYR A 56 23.25 2.53 0.67
N VAL A 57 24.56 2.76 0.47
CA VAL A 57 25.59 2.64 1.50
C VAL A 57 25.80 3.94 2.23
N GLY A 58 25.81 5.06 1.49
CA GLY A 58 26.05 6.39 2.04
C GLY A 58 27.50 6.69 2.43
N GLU A 59 27.71 7.87 2.99
CA GLU A 59 28.98 8.41 3.38
C GLU A 59 29.22 8.29 4.89
N TYR A 60 30.48 8.16 5.29
CA TYR A 60 30.83 8.27 6.70
C TYR A 60 30.75 9.74 7.15
N VAL A 61 29.87 9.98 8.12
CA VAL A 61 29.74 11.25 8.82
C VAL A 61 29.74 10.94 10.31
N ASN A 62 30.57 11.61 11.10
CA ASN A 62 30.61 11.39 12.54
C ASN A 62 29.40 12.02 13.23
N PHE A 63 28.25 11.36 13.13
CA PHE A 63 27.03 11.79 13.80
C PHE A 63 27.18 11.95 15.32
N GLY A 64 28.07 11.16 15.95
CA GLY A 64 28.34 11.25 17.38
C GLY A 64 28.93 12.59 17.83
N GLU A 65 29.46 13.40 16.92
CA GLU A 65 29.95 14.76 17.24
C GLU A 65 28.84 15.82 17.18
N TRP A 66 27.69 15.51 16.59
CA TRP A 66 26.59 16.46 16.47
C TRP A 66 25.89 16.64 17.82
N LYS A 67 25.77 17.92 18.26
CA LYS A 67 25.16 18.24 19.55
C LYS A 67 23.76 17.66 19.70
N GLU A 68 22.96 17.75 18.66
CA GLU A 68 21.57 17.29 18.63
C GLU A 68 21.49 15.75 18.70
N VAL A 69 22.45 15.06 18.09
CA VAL A 69 22.55 13.59 18.16
C VAL A 69 22.93 13.17 19.57
N ARG A 70 23.94 13.81 20.19
CA ARG A 70 24.33 13.49 21.56
C ARG A 70 23.17 13.67 22.54
N ALA A 71 22.46 14.80 22.46
CA ALA A 71 21.30 15.05 23.29
C ALA A 71 20.21 13.98 23.11
N PHE A 72 19.93 13.60 21.86
CA PHE A 72 19.00 12.52 21.55
C PHE A 72 19.44 11.18 22.16
N LEU A 73 20.71 10.81 22.06
CA LEU A 73 21.24 9.57 22.63
C LEU A 73 21.19 9.58 24.17
N ASP A 74 21.43 10.72 24.82
CA ASP A 74 21.30 10.88 26.27
C ASP A 74 19.83 10.65 26.70
N ASP A 75 18.87 11.21 25.97
CA ASP A 75 17.44 11.04 26.22
C ASP A 75 17.01 9.58 26.01
N VAL A 76 17.44 8.94 24.91
CA VAL A 76 17.14 7.53 24.61
C VAL A 76 17.73 6.60 25.68
N ALA A 77 18.98 6.83 26.09
CA ALA A 77 19.62 6.06 27.14
C ALA A 77 18.84 6.16 28.45
N SER A 78 18.46 7.39 28.84
CA SER A 78 17.73 7.66 30.07
C SER A 78 16.34 7.03 30.07
N ARG A 79 15.57 7.21 28.99
CA ARG A 79 14.17 6.72 28.92
C ARG A 79 14.06 5.20 28.80
N ASN A 80 14.99 4.58 28.10
CA ASN A 80 14.89 3.15 27.78
C ASN A 80 15.92 2.28 28.49
N GLY A 81 16.82 2.86 29.32
CA GLY A 81 17.87 2.12 30.03
C GLY A 81 18.90 1.49 29.09
N PHE A 82 19.29 2.19 28.03
CA PHE A 82 20.41 1.79 27.20
C PHE A 82 21.74 2.20 27.83
N ASP A 83 22.78 1.40 27.65
CA ASP A 83 24.15 1.85 27.90
C ASP A 83 24.53 2.92 26.88
N ARG A 84 24.93 4.09 27.38
CA ARG A 84 25.30 5.22 26.54
C ARG A 84 26.52 4.92 25.65
N LYS A 85 27.46 4.11 26.12
CA LYS A 85 28.65 3.71 25.35
C LYS A 85 28.29 2.78 24.20
N GLU A 86 27.31 1.88 24.42
CA GLU A 86 26.79 1.03 23.34
C GLU A 86 26.14 1.87 22.24
N LEU A 87 25.34 2.87 22.61
CA LEU A 87 24.75 3.80 21.67
C LEU A 87 25.79 4.63 20.91
N ASP A 88 26.87 5.08 21.58
CA ASP A 88 27.97 5.78 20.93
C ASP A 88 28.70 4.86 19.93
N THR A 89 28.95 3.61 20.31
CA THR A 89 29.60 2.62 19.45
C THR A 89 28.75 2.30 18.23
N LEU A 90 27.44 2.23 18.40
CA LEU A 90 26.51 2.05 17.29
C LEU A 90 26.53 3.27 16.36
N MET A 91 26.42 4.48 16.95
CA MET A 91 26.33 5.73 16.20
C MET A 91 27.60 6.03 15.42
N ALA A 92 28.75 5.60 15.89
CA ALA A 92 30.03 5.71 15.16
C ALA A 92 30.06 4.87 13.86
N GLN A 93 29.15 3.94 13.66
CA GLN A 93 29.03 3.09 12.46
C GLN A 93 27.90 3.54 11.53
N VAL A 94 27.09 4.52 11.94
CA VAL A 94 25.98 5.07 11.16
C VAL A 94 26.50 5.96 10.04
N ARG A 95 25.87 5.90 8.88
CA ARG A 95 26.26 6.63 7.68
C ARG A 95 25.18 7.62 7.26
N TYR A 96 25.61 8.74 6.72
CA TYR A 96 24.73 9.69 6.05
C TYR A 96 24.37 9.18 4.66
N VAL A 97 23.10 9.12 4.34
CA VAL A 97 22.61 8.60 3.05
C VAL A 97 21.88 9.70 2.30
N ASP A 98 22.58 10.41 1.40
CA ASP A 98 21.97 11.49 0.60
C ASP A 98 20.76 11.03 -0.22
N ALA A 99 20.78 9.80 -0.69
CA ALA A 99 19.66 9.22 -1.44
C ALA A 99 18.33 9.31 -0.66
N THR A 100 18.34 9.13 0.67
CA THR A 100 17.12 9.26 1.49
C THR A 100 16.62 10.69 1.51
N VAL A 101 17.55 11.67 1.60
CA VAL A 101 17.22 13.10 1.58
C VAL A 101 16.60 13.49 0.24
N GLN A 102 17.15 12.98 -0.88
CA GLN A 102 16.61 13.28 -2.20
C GLN A 102 15.23 12.67 -2.43
N LEU A 103 15.02 11.44 -1.94
CA LEU A 103 13.76 10.70 -2.12
C LEU A 103 12.60 11.24 -1.27
N VAL A 104 12.88 11.90 -0.13
CA VAL A 104 11.82 12.52 0.69
C VAL A 104 11.45 13.93 0.26
N LYS A 105 12.20 14.53 -0.66
CA LYS A 105 11.86 15.87 -1.17
C LYS A 105 10.48 15.87 -1.80
N PRO A 106 9.66 16.89 -1.52
CA PRO A 106 8.38 17.05 -2.21
C PRO A 106 8.55 17.05 -3.72
N ALA A 107 7.60 16.43 -4.42
CA ALA A 107 7.57 16.56 -5.87
C ALA A 107 7.49 18.04 -6.28
N PRO A 108 8.13 18.44 -7.41
CA PRO A 108 8.00 19.80 -7.90
C PRO A 108 6.53 20.20 -8.03
N PRO A 109 6.14 21.44 -7.66
CA PRO A 109 4.79 21.93 -7.80
C PRO A 109 4.36 21.93 -9.28
N GLY A 110 3.06 21.75 -9.53
CA GLY A 110 2.47 21.91 -10.86
C GLY A 110 2.22 20.62 -11.66
N LYS A 111 2.61 19.43 -11.13
CA LYS A 111 2.19 18.19 -11.76
C LYS A 111 0.81 17.78 -11.24
N PRO A 112 -0.28 17.83 -12.05
CA PRO A 112 -1.60 17.48 -11.57
C PRO A 112 -1.65 16.01 -11.18
N LYS A 113 -2.41 15.70 -10.13
CA LYS A 113 -2.68 14.32 -9.74
C LYS A 113 -3.35 13.58 -10.91
N ASN A 114 -2.95 12.34 -11.16
CA ASN A 114 -3.50 11.52 -12.23
C ASN A 114 -3.69 10.08 -11.75
N TRP A 115 -4.93 9.75 -11.43
CA TRP A 115 -5.31 8.44 -10.94
C TRP A 115 -5.04 7.33 -11.96
N LYS A 116 -5.41 7.54 -13.23
CA LYS A 116 -5.19 6.53 -14.28
C LYS A 116 -3.72 6.18 -14.44
N ALA A 117 -2.84 7.18 -14.36
CA ALA A 117 -1.40 6.95 -14.43
C ALA A 117 -0.88 6.25 -13.16
N TYR A 118 -1.41 6.59 -11.99
CA TYR A 118 -1.04 5.98 -10.72
C TYR A 118 -1.49 4.52 -10.64
N SER A 119 -2.77 4.24 -10.92
CA SER A 119 -3.32 2.88 -10.90
C SER A 119 -2.63 1.95 -11.90
N ALA A 120 -2.23 2.45 -13.08
CA ALA A 120 -1.49 1.67 -14.07
C ALA A 120 -0.10 1.21 -13.59
N LEU A 121 0.50 1.88 -12.60
CA LEU A 121 1.77 1.48 -11.97
C LEU A 121 1.58 0.45 -10.84
N THR A 122 0.41 0.45 -10.21
CA THR A 122 0.11 -0.42 -9.08
C THR A 122 -0.67 -1.67 -9.49
N ILE A 123 -1.49 -1.57 -10.55
CA ILE A 123 -2.34 -2.67 -11.02
C ILE A 123 -1.80 -3.12 -12.39
N GLU A 124 -0.66 -3.80 -12.38
CA GLU A 124 -0.01 -4.31 -13.57
C GLU A 124 0.01 -5.86 -13.56
N PRO A 125 0.08 -6.52 -14.73
CA PRO A 125 -0.06 -7.98 -14.82
C PRO A 125 0.85 -8.78 -13.90
N THR A 126 2.13 -8.40 -13.78
CA THR A 126 3.10 -9.12 -12.93
C THR A 126 2.71 -9.07 -11.46
N ARG A 127 2.11 -7.95 -11.01
CA ARG A 127 1.65 -7.79 -9.63
C ARG A 127 0.38 -8.59 -9.38
N VAL A 128 -0.53 -8.67 -10.36
CA VAL A 128 -1.74 -9.51 -10.27
C VAL A 128 -1.37 -10.99 -10.23
N ASP A 129 -0.51 -11.45 -11.15
CA ASP A 129 -0.04 -12.84 -11.19
C ASP A 129 0.70 -13.21 -9.89
N GLY A 130 1.54 -12.30 -9.39
CA GLY A 130 2.18 -12.43 -8.08
C GLY A 130 1.19 -12.54 -6.93
N GLY A 131 0.09 -11.80 -6.99
CA GLY A 131 -0.99 -11.82 -6.02
C GLY A 131 -1.76 -13.12 -6.00
N VAL A 132 -2.07 -13.68 -7.17
CA VAL A 132 -2.70 -15.01 -7.29
C VAL A 132 -1.81 -16.07 -6.65
N LYS A 133 -0.50 -16.04 -6.95
CA LYS A 133 0.45 -16.96 -6.34
C LYS A 133 0.50 -16.79 -4.82
N PHE A 134 0.70 -15.55 -4.34
CA PHE A 134 0.76 -15.25 -2.91
C PHE A 134 -0.50 -15.69 -2.17
N TRP A 135 -1.69 -15.44 -2.73
CA TRP A 135 -2.95 -15.86 -2.12
C TRP A 135 -3.06 -17.38 -2.03
N ASN A 136 -2.70 -18.11 -3.08
CA ASN A 136 -2.77 -19.57 -3.08
C ASN A 136 -1.79 -20.19 -2.07
N GLU A 137 -0.58 -19.64 -1.96
CA GLU A 137 0.45 -20.10 -1.02
C GLU A 137 0.12 -19.79 0.45
N ASN A 138 -0.69 -18.74 0.70
CA ASN A 138 -1.02 -18.24 2.04
C ASN A 138 -2.52 -18.32 2.36
N ALA A 139 -3.28 -19.18 1.67
CA ALA A 139 -4.73 -19.22 1.79
C ALA A 139 -5.20 -19.49 3.22
N GLU A 140 -4.51 -20.34 3.96
CA GLU A 140 -4.83 -20.65 5.37
C GLU A 140 -4.65 -19.41 6.27
N ALA A 141 -3.51 -18.73 6.18
CA ALA A 141 -3.24 -17.52 6.96
C ALA A 141 -4.22 -16.39 6.63
N LEU A 142 -4.53 -16.19 5.34
CA LEU A 142 -5.51 -15.21 4.90
C LEU A 142 -6.92 -15.50 5.42
N ASN A 143 -7.38 -16.75 5.32
CA ASN A 143 -8.70 -17.15 5.85
C ASN A 143 -8.76 -16.99 7.37
N ARG A 144 -7.69 -17.34 8.08
CA ARG A 144 -7.61 -17.17 9.53
C ARG A 144 -7.62 -15.69 9.92
N ALA A 145 -6.89 -14.83 9.21
CA ALA A 145 -6.90 -13.38 9.45
C ALA A 145 -8.28 -12.77 9.17
N GLU A 146 -8.95 -13.18 8.08
CA GLU A 146 -10.32 -12.77 7.78
C GLU A 146 -11.29 -13.22 8.87
N ALA A 147 -11.21 -14.48 9.33
CA ALA A 147 -12.04 -15.00 10.41
C ALA A 147 -11.79 -14.26 11.74
N LEU A 148 -10.54 -13.94 12.07
CA LEU A 148 -10.18 -13.31 13.35
C LEU A 148 -10.47 -11.80 13.37
N TYR A 149 -10.13 -11.09 12.30
CA TYR A 149 -10.19 -9.60 12.26
C TYR A 149 -11.35 -9.06 11.42
N GLY A 150 -12.03 -9.89 10.64
CA GLY A 150 -13.12 -9.46 9.75
C GLY A 150 -12.66 -8.70 8.51
N ILE A 151 -11.38 -8.81 8.15
CA ILE A 151 -10.79 -8.10 7.02
C ILE A 151 -10.72 -9.07 5.82
N PRO A 152 -11.39 -8.78 4.69
CA PRO A 152 -11.38 -9.65 3.54
C PRO A 152 -9.97 -9.94 3.04
N ALA A 153 -9.68 -11.20 2.69
CA ALA A 153 -8.39 -11.64 2.20
C ALA A 153 -7.88 -10.78 1.02
N GLU A 154 -8.78 -10.30 0.15
CA GLU A 154 -8.44 -9.43 -0.98
C GLU A 154 -7.80 -8.10 -0.54
N ILE A 155 -8.19 -7.56 0.62
CA ILE A 155 -7.62 -6.31 1.15
C ILE A 155 -6.21 -6.56 1.67
N LEU A 156 -5.99 -7.66 2.40
CA LEU A 156 -4.66 -8.03 2.90
C LEU A 156 -3.68 -8.28 1.74
N VAL A 157 -4.12 -9.02 0.73
CA VAL A 157 -3.37 -9.25 -0.51
C VAL A 157 -3.10 -7.94 -1.25
N GLY A 158 -4.09 -7.05 -1.32
CA GLY A 158 -3.96 -5.73 -1.93
C GLY A 158 -2.89 -4.88 -1.27
N ILE A 159 -2.90 -4.78 0.08
CA ILE A 159 -1.89 -4.02 0.84
C ILE A 159 -0.49 -4.58 0.60
N ILE A 160 -0.26 -5.86 0.86
CA ILE A 160 1.07 -6.49 0.71
C ILE A 160 1.56 -6.40 -0.75
N GLY A 161 0.63 -6.49 -1.70
CA GLY A 161 0.91 -6.31 -3.12
C GLY A 161 1.32 -4.90 -3.50
N VAL A 162 0.63 -3.88 -2.98
CA VAL A 162 0.97 -2.46 -3.22
C VAL A 162 2.31 -2.12 -2.57
N GLU A 163 2.52 -2.53 -1.32
CA GLU A 163 3.70 -2.19 -0.53
C GLU A 163 4.99 -2.79 -1.11
N THR A 164 5.03 -4.08 -1.30
CA THR A 164 6.32 -4.78 -1.58
C THR A 164 6.28 -5.75 -2.74
N VAL A 165 5.19 -5.78 -3.52
CA VAL A 165 5.01 -6.82 -4.55
C VAL A 165 5.18 -8.21 -3.90
N TYR A 166 4.47 -8.41 -2.80
CA TYR A 166 4.47 -9.67 -2.03
C TYR A 166 5.87 -10.06 -1.50
N GLY A 167 6.56 -9.11 -0.88
CA GLY A 167 7.89 -9.31 -0.29
C GLY A 167 9.06 -9.23 -1.26
N ARG A 168 8.84 -8.99 -2.56
CA ARG A 168 9.92 -8.91 -3.58
C ARG A 168 10.73 -7.63 -3.49
N VAL A 169 10.17 -6.55 -2.95
CA VAL A 169 10.78 -5.21 -2.89
C VAL A 169 10.57 -4.62 -1.49
N THR A 170 11.31 -5.06 -0.51
CA THR A 170 11.19 -4.64 0.89
C THR A 170 12.10 -3.45 1.27
N GLY A 171 12.95 -3.00 0.33
CA GLY A 171 13.93 -1.94 0.57
C GLY A 171 15.33 -2.48 0.80
N ARG A 172 16.33 -1.63 0.54
CA ARG A 172 17.76 -2.00 0.60
C ARG A 172 18.57 -1.06 1.49
N PHE A 173 17.96 0.00 2.02
CA PHE A 173 18.64 0.93 2.91
C PHE A 173 18.84 0.30 4.29
N ARG A 174 19.97 0.59 4.93
CA ARG A 174 20.13 0.29 6.34
C ARG A 174 19.22 1.25 7.14
N VAL A 175 18.30 0.67 7.91
CA VAL A 175 17.21 1.44 8.56
C VAL A 175 17.77 2.52 9.49
N VAL A 176 18.77 2.18 10.29
CA VAL A 176 19.41 3.13 11.21
C VAL A 176 20.03 4.30 10.46
N ASP A 177 20.70 4.05 9.32
CA ASP A 177 21.32 5.11 8.51
C ASP A 177 20.23 6.05 7.92
N ALA A 178 19.20 5.48 7.32
CA ALA A 178 18.11 6.24 6.73
C ALA A 178 17.41 7.11 7.77
N LEU A 179 17.04 6.52 8.92
CA LEU A 179 16.34 7.22 9.99
C LEU A 179 17.22 8.29 10.64
N THR A 180 18.50 8.01 10.92
CA THR A 180 19.42 9.00 11.47
C THR A 180 19.61 10.17 10.51
N THR A 181 19.82 9.88 9.22
CA THR A 181 19.92 10.92 8.20
C THR A 181 18.69 11.82 8.20
N LEU A 182 17.48 11.24 8.19
CA LEU A 182 16.24 12.02 8.15
C LEU A 182 15.91 12.69 9.49
N ALA A 183 16.30 12.10 10.61
CA ALA A 183 16.11 12.66 11.95
C ALA A 183 16.92 13.94 12.20
N PHE A 184 18.10 14.05 11.54
CA PHE A 184 19.04 15.16 11.81
C PHE A 184 19.39 15.99 10.57
N SER A 185 19.06 15.52 9.36
CA SER A 185 19.38 16.20 8.10
C SER A 185 18.20 16.20 7.11
N TYR A 186 16.96 16.32 7.61
CA TYR A 186 15.78 16.41 6.74
C TYR A 186 15.87 17.66 5.84
N PRO A 187 15.53 17.56 4.55
CA PRO A 187 15.59 18.69 3.63
C PRO A 187 14.63 19.82 4.03
N GLU A 188 14.89 21.02 3.51
CA GLU A 188 13.98 22.15 3.68
C GLU A 188 12.61 21.82 3.07
N ALA A 189 11.58 21.87 3.90
CA ALA A 189 10.20 21.56 3.54
C ALA A 189 9.23 22.15 4.55
N PRO A 190 7.95 22.33 4.20
CA PRO A 190 6.90 22.59 5.19
C PRO A 190 6.92 21.51 6.27
N GLN A 191 6.78 21.91 7.54
CA GLN A 191 6.78 21.00 8.69
C GLN A 191 8.09 20.22 8.92
N ARG A 192 9.23 20.74 8.44
CA ARG A 192 10.56 20.11 8.59
C ARG A 192 10.82 19.66 10.03
N VAL A 193 10.57 20.52 11.02
CA VAL A 193 10.79 20.21 12.44
C VAL A 193 9.96 19.00 12.89
N ALA A 194 8.68 18.99 12.57
CA ALA A 194 7.78 17.86 12.91
C ALA A 194 8.19 16.56 12.20
N ARG A 195 8.73 16.67 10.97
CA ARG A 195 9.26 15.51 10.26
C ARG A 195 10.52 14.96 10.91
N MET A 196 11.45 15.82 11.31
CA MET A 196 12.66 15.40 12.01
C MET A 196 12.31 14.73 13.35
N GLU A 197 11.34 15.27 14.08
CA GLU A 197 10.87 14.67 15.32
C GLU A 197 10.24 13.29 15.09
N PHE A 198 9.41 13.16 14.07
CA PHE A 198 8.88 11.86 13.66
C PHE A 198 9.99 10.84 13.41
N PHE A 199 11.04 11.18 12.64
CA PHE A 199 12.15 10.28 12.37
C PHE A 199 13.03 9.99 13.59
N ARG A 200 13.14 10.89 14.56
CA ARG A 200 13.78 10.61 15.85
C ARG A 200 13.02 9.55 16.63
N ASN A 201 11.69 9.66 16.68
CA ASN A 201 10.85 8.68 17.35
C ASN A 201 10.94 7.29 16.67
N GLU A 202 11.01 7.26 15.34
CA GLU A 202 11.20 6.00 14.61
C GLU A 202 12.60 5.41 14.79
N LEU A 203 13.64 6.24 14.90
CA LEU A 203 14.99 5.80 15.22
C LEU A 203 15.05 5.19 16.64
N GLU A 204 14.46 5.85 17.65
CA GLU A 204 14.33 5.31 19.00
C GLU A 204 13.58 3.96 18.98
N ALA A 205 12.45 3.90 18.29
CA ALA A 205 11.69 2.67 18.15
C ALA A 205 12.51 1.54 17.48
N THR A 206 13.38 1.87 16.52
CA THR A 206 14.29 0.90 15.91
C THR A 206 15.26 0.30 16.93
N LEU A 207 15.84 1.14 17.79
CA LEU A 207 16.78 0.70 18.82
C LEU A 207 16.08 -0.18 19.87
N VAL A 208 14.88 0.22 20.29
CA VAL A 208 14.06 -0.53 21.25
C VAL A 208 13.65 -1.89 20.67
N PHE A 209 13.19 -1.91 19.41
CA PHE A 209 12.86 -3.15 18.71
C PHE A 209 14.06 -4.07 18.61
N ALA A 210 15.20 -3.55 18.11
CA ALA A 210 16.39 -4.36 17.91
C ALA A 210 16.88 -5.03 19.22
N ARG A 211 16.85 -4.30 20.34
CA ARG A 211 17.23 -4.84 21.65
C ARG A 211 16.22 -5.87 22.16
N ARG A 212 14.91 -5.60 22.01
CA ARG A 212 13.86 -6.53 22.43
C ARG A 212 13.98 -7.88 21.73
N ASP A 213 14.24 -7.84 20.42
CA ASP A 213 14.24 -9.04 19.58
C ASP A 213 15.66 -9.63 19.39
N GLY A 214 16.68 -9.06 20.07
CA GLY A 214 18.05 -9.56 20.03
C GLY A 214 18.71 -9.47 18.66
N VAL A 215 18.30 -8.50 17.82
CA VAL A 215 18.86 -8.31 16.47
C VAL A 215 19.82 -7.11 16.44
N ASP A 216 20.87 -7.22 15.63
CA ASP A 216 21.76 -6.08 15.39
C ASP A 216 21.01 -4.98 14.62
N PRO A 217 20.85 -3.76 15.18
CA PRO A 217 20.18 -2.66 14.50
C PRO A 217 20.85 -2.28 13.17
N LEU A 218 22.16 -2.52 13.02
CA LEU A 218 22.89 -2.29 11.76
C LEU A 218 22.57 -3.32 10.68
N SER A 219 21.98 -4.46 11.03
CA SER A 219 21.55 -5.49 10.08
C SER A 219 20.21 -5.19 9.41
N LEU A 220 19.37 -4.36 10.05
CA LEU A 220 18.01 -4.06 9.59
C LEU A 220 18.01 -3.36 8.24
N ARG A 221 17.17 -3.85 7.32
CA ARG A 221 17.00 -3.30 5.97
C ARG A 221 15.54 -2.89 5.74
N GLY A 222 15.37 -1.81 4.97
CA GLY A 222 14.05 -1.27 4.69
C GLY A 222 14.04 -0.23 3.58
N SER A 223 12.95 0.54 3.51
CA SER A 223 12.78 1.63 2.56
C SER A 223 13.72 2.81 2.87
N PHE A 224 13.77 3.77 1.95
CA PHE A 224 14.51 5.03 2.15
C PHE A 224 14.02 5.85 3.35
N ALA A 225 12.83 5.59 3.85
CA ALA A 225 12.24 6.24 5.03
C ALA A 225 12.21 5.33 6.27
N GLY A 226 12.84 4.16 6.23
CA GLY A 226 12.96 3.25 7.36
C GLY A 226 11.81 2.26 7.56
N ALA A 227 10.86 2.16 6.63
CA ALA A 227 9.80 1.16 6.68
C ALA A 227 10.36 -0.24 6.40
N MET A 228 9.89 -1.26 7.13
CA MET A 228 10.47 -2.61 7.15
C MET A 228 9.48 -3.72 6.79
N GLY A 229 10.02 -4.79 6.22
CA GLY A 229 9.31 -6.04 5.97
C GLY A 229 8.31 -5.99 4.82
N MET A 230 7.59 -7.09 4.62
CA MET A 230 6.54 -7.19 3.59
C MET A 230 5.44 -6.13 3.76
N PRO A 231 5.01 -5.79 5.00
CA PRO A 231 3.97 -4.80 5.23
C PRO A 231 4.49 -3.36 5.23
N GLN A 232 5.79 -3.11 5.08
CA GLN A 232 6.40 -1.78 5.15
C GLN A 232 6.01 -1.00 6.41
N PHE A 233 6.04 -1.67 7.57
CA PHE A 233 5.79 -1.02 8.85
C PHE A 233 6.95 -0.10 9.23
N MET A 234 6.60 1.09 9.71
CA MET A 234 7.54 1.91 10.46
C MET A 234 7.91 1.19 11.77
N PRO A 235 9.11 1.40 12.33
CA PRO A 235 9.55 0.72 13.56
C PRO A 235 8.56 0.82 14.73
N SER A 236 7.93 1.99 14.92
CA SER A 236 6.90 2.19 15.95
C SER A 236 5.64 1.37 15.67
N SER A 237 5.25 1.22 14.42
CA SER A 237 4.12 0.38 14.01
C SER A 237 4.43 -1.10 14.18
N LEU A 238 5.68 -1.52 13.92
CA LEU A 238 6.13 -2.88 14.16
C LEU A 238 6.01 -3.24 15.65
N ILE A 239 6.47 -2.37 16.55
CA ILE A 239 6.35 -2.59 18.00
C ILE A 239 4.90 -2.72 18.46
N LYS A 240 3.98 -1.93 17.86
CA LYS A 240 2.59 -1.82 18.31
C LYS A 240 1.66 -2.86 17.70
N TYR A 241 1.86 -3.24 16.45
CA TYR A 241 0.87 -3.96 15.65
C TYR A 241 1.38 -5.26 15.05
N ALA A 242 2.71 -5.51 15.03
CA ALA A 242 3.22 -6.76 14.53
C ALA A 242 2.87 -7.91 15.50
N VAL A 243 2.48 -9.04 14.92
CA VAL A 243 2.06 -10.24 15.64
C VAL A 243 2.80 -11.47 15.13
N ASP A 244 3.18 -12.36 16.04
CA ASP A 244 3.61 -13.72 15.73
C ASP A 244 2.37 -14.52 15.33
N PHE A 245 2.04 -14.44 14.04
CA PHE A 245 0.81 -15.04 13.53
C PHE A 245 1.00 -16.49 13.09
N ASP A 246 2.23 -16.96 12.91
CA ASP A 246 2.52 -18.38 12.65
C ASP A 246 2.77 -19.19 13.93
N GLY A 247 2.94 -18.52 15.07
CA GLY A 247 3.15 -19.16 16.38
C GLY A 247 4.56 -19.71 16.57
N SER A 248 5.55 -19.17 15.83
CA SER A 248 6.96 -19.60 15.91
C SER A 248 7.68 -19.15 17.18
N GLY A 249 7.09 -18.22 17.92
CA GLY A 249 7.67 -17.61 19.12
C GLY A 249 8.44 -16.32 18.86
N HIS A 250 8.49 -15.84 17.60
CA HIS A 250 9.08 -14.56 17.23
C HIS A 250 8.36 -13.96 16.02
N ILE A 251 8.46 -12.65 15.88
CA ILE A 251 7.82 -11.90 14.77
C ILE A 251 8.82 -11.73 13.63
N ASP A 252 8.51 -12.28 12.44
CA ASP A 252 9.34 -12.12 11.25
C ASP A 252 8.55 -11.52 10.07
N LEU A 253 8.54 -10.19 9.97
CA LEU A 253 7.87 -9.50 8.87
C LEU A 253 8.63 -9.53 7.53
N LEU A 254 9.86 -10.04 7.52
CA LEU A 254 10.69 -10.19 6.33
C LEU A 254 10.54 -11.57 5.69
N GLY A 255 10.62 -12.63 6.50
CA GLY A 255 10.62 -14.01 6.05
C GLY A 255 9.27 -14.72 6.18
N SER A 256 8.42 -14.34 7.15
CA SER A 256 7.11 -14.95 7.36
C SER A 256 5.99 -14.13 6.71
N SER A 257 5.45 -14.65 5.60
CA SER A 257 4.23 -14.08 5.01
C SER A 257 3.02 -14.21 5.93
N THR A 258 3.00 -15.21 6.78
CA THR A 258 1.93 -15.43 7.77
C THR A 258 1.91 -14.32 8.81
N ASP A 259 3.09 -13.95 9.37
CA ASP A 259 3.19 -12.83 10.31
C ASP A 259 2.86 -11.49 9.63
N ALA A 260 3.31 -11.30 8.39
CA ALA A 260 2.99 -10.11 7.62
C ALA A 260 1.46 -9.96 7.43
N ILE A 261 0.76 -11.04 7.08
CA ILE A 261 -0.71 -11.08 6.92
C ILE A 261 -1.40 -10.74 8.23
N GLY A 262 -1.03 -11.42 9.32
CA GLY A 262 -1.61 -11.18 10.65
C GLY A 262 -1.36 -9.76 11.15
N SER A 263 -0.17 -9.24 10.92
CA SER A 263 0.23 -7.88 11.34
C SER A 263 -0.51 -6.79 10.56
N VAL A 264 -0.69 -6.95 9.25
CA VAL A 264 -1.52 -6.04 8.44
C VAL A 264 -2.96 -6.05 8.94
N ALA A 265 -3.51 -7.22 9.24
CA ALA A 265 -4.86 -7.35 9.76
C ALA A 265 -4.99 -6.69 11.14
N ALA A 266 -4.06 -6.93 12.06
CA ALA A 266 -4.02 -6.29 13.38
C ALA A 266 -3.92 -4.76 13.27
N PHE A 267 -3.11 -4.24 12.34
CA PHE A 267 -3.01 -2.80 12.07
C PHE A 267 -4.35 -2.20 11.65
N LEU A 268 -5.04 -2.79 10.67
CA LEU A 268 -6.32 -2.27 10.19
C LEU A 268 -7.39 -2.33 11.28
N ALA A 269 -7.45 -3.43 12.05
CA ALA A 269 -8.38 -3.55 13.19
C ALA A 269 -8.13 -2.47 14.23
N ALA A 270 -6.87 -2.16 14.56
CA ALA A 270 -6.51 -1.09 15.49
C ALA A 270 -6.80 0.33 14.95
N HIS A 271 -6.99 0.47 13.63
CA HIS A 271 -7.21 1.75 12.96
C HIS A 271 -8.63 1.92 12.41
N GLY A 272 -9.61 1.30 13.07
CA GLY A 272 -11.01 1.55 12.80
C GLY A 272 -11.64 0.70 11.70
N TRP A 273 -11.05 -0.47 11.42
CA TRP A 273 -11.75 -1.44 10.59
C TRP A 273 -12.98 -1.98 11.31
N GLU A 274 -14.12 -1.82 10.71
CA GLU A 274 -15.43 -2.26 11.23
C GLU A 274 -15.82 -3.60 10.58
N ARG A 275 -15.78 -4.67 11.36
CA ARG A 275 -16.14 -6.02 10.91
C ARG A 275 -17.56 -6.12 10.39
N GLU A 276 -18.49 -5.41 11.07
CA GLU A 276 -19.92 -5.41 10.77
C GLU A 276 -20.24 -4.64 9.49
N ASN A 277 -19.31 -3.85 8.99
CA ASN A 277 -19.47 -3.06 7.78
C ASN A 277 -19.12 -3.91 6.55
N ALA A 278 -19.86 -5.00 6.37
CA ALA A 278 -19.69 -5.93 5.25
C ALA A 278 -20.21 -5.32 3.95
N GLY A 279 -19.56 -5.64 2.84
CA GLY A 279 -19.95 -5.22 1.49
C GLY A 279 -18.87 -4.41 0.78
N PRO A 280 -19.22 -3.71 -0.31
CA PRO A 280 -18.27 -2.87 -1.03
C PRO A 280 -17.75 -1.72 -0.18
N LEU A 281 -16.44 -1.50 -0.20
CA LEU A 281 -15.82 -0.38 0.50
C LEU A 281 -16.07 0.96 -0.22
N VAL A 282 -16.32 0.89 -1.53
CA VAL A 282 -16.51 2.05 -2.39
C VAL A 282 -17.62 1.80 -3.42
N TYR A 283 -18.34 2.86 -3.75
CA TYR A 283 -19.41 2.90 -4.76
C TYR A 283 -19.13 4.02 -5.75
N ALA A 284 -19.17 3.72 -7.04
CA ALA A 284 -19.01 4.75 -8.06
C ALA A 284 -20.13 5.79 -7.97
N ALA A 285 -19.74 7.06 -7.95
CA ALA A 285 -20.65 8.17 -7.75
C ALA A 285 -20.64 9.16 -8.93
N THR A 286 -21.76 9.82 -9.15
CA THR A 286 -21.88 10.98 -9.99
C THR A 286 -22.25 12.20 -9.17
N VAL A 287 -21.78 13.36 -9.59
CA VAL A 287 -21.96 14.62 -8.88
C VAL A 287 -22.70 15.63 -9.76
N SER A 288 -23.61 16.39 -9.17
CA SER A 288 -24.44 17.37 -9.86
C SER A 288 -23.63 18.62 -10.29
N ALA A 289 -24.10 19.28 -11.35
CA ALA A 289 -23.46 20.49 -11.87
C ALA A 289 -23.55 21.71 -10.93
N ASN A 290 -24.46 21.70 -9.95
CA ASN A 290 -24.64 22.79 -8.99
C ASN A 290 -23.51 22.90 -7.94
N LYS A 291 -22.66 21.88 -7.87
CA LYS A 291 -21.48 21.83 -6.99
C LYS A 291 -21.75 21.93 -5.49
N ALA A 292 -22.97 21.69 -5.02
CA ALA A 292 -23.31 21.72 -3.61
C ALA A 292 -22.53 20.64 -2.80
N TRP A 293 -21.98 19.66 -3.47
CA TRP A 293 -21.14 18.59 -2.92
C TRP A 293 -19.67 18.98 -2.66
N GLU A 294 -19.16 20.06 -3.29
CA GLU A 294 -17.72 20.42 -3.17
C GLU A 294 -17.24 20.55 -1.71
N PRO A 295 -18.01 21.14 -0.76
CA PRO A 295 -17.59 21.19 0.64
C PRO A 295 -17.39 19.81 1.28
N MET A 296 -18.07 18.78 0.77
CA MET A 296 -17.93 17.42 1.30
C MET A 296 -16.54 16.81 1.07
N LEU A 297 -15.81 17.27 0.08
CA LEU A 297 -14.39 16.87 -0.13
C LEU A 297 -13.46 17.33 1.00
N GLN A 298 -13.90 18.25 1.86
CA GLN A 298 -13.11 18.73 3.00
C GLN A 298 -13.28 17.87 4.26
N GLN A 299 -13.91 16.70 4.16
CA GLN A 299 -14.18 15.80 5.29
C GLN A 299 -12.92 15.24 5.97
N GLY A 300 -11.77 15.31 5.30
CA GLY A 300 -10.55 14.63 5.72
C GLY A 300 -10.57 13.14 5.36
N LEU A 301 -9.91 12.31 6.19
CA LEU A 301 -9.81 10.86 5.97
C LEU A 301 -10.83 10.11 6.84
N THR A 302 -12.12 10.39 6.66
CA THR A 302 -13.19 9.79 7.46
C THR A 302 -14.53 9.79 6.73
N ALA A 303 -15.38 8.82 7.05
CA ALA A 303 -16.77 8.78 6.62
C ALA A 303 -17.64 9.63 7.58
N LYS A 304 -18.35 10.63 7.05
CA LYS A 304 -19.12 11.60 7.89
C LYS A 304 -20.56 11.76 7.49
N TYR A 305 -20.91 11.48 6.24
CA TYR A 305 -22.18 11.88 5.65
C TYR A 305 -23.12 10.70 5.56
N SER A 306 -24.38 10.90 5.89
CA SER A 306 -25.43 9.93 5.57
C SER A 306 -25.70 9.87 4.06
N PRO A 307 -26.29 8.80 3.54
CA PRO A 307 -26.74 8.76 2.14
C PRO A 307 -27.68 9.90 1.78
N GLN A 308 -28.54 10.32 2.72
CA GLN A 308 -29.48 11.41 2.52
C GLN A 308 -28.78 12.77 2.38
N ASP A 309 -27.75 13.05 3.19
CA ASP A 309 -26.94 14.27 3.06
C ASP A 309 -26.24 14.33 1.69
N LEU A 310 -25.70 13.21 1.23
CA LEU A 310 -25.03 13.10 -0.06
C LEU A 310 -26.00 13.32 -1.22
N ILE A 311 -27.17 12.69 -1.18
CA ILE A 311 -28.23 12.89 -2.19
C ILE A 311 -28.69 14.35 -2.22
N ALA A 312 -28.91 14.97 -1.05
CA ALA A 312 -29.31 16.37 -0.94
C ALA A 312 -28.27 17.33 -1.51
N ALA A 313 -26.98 16.97 -1.41
CA ALA A 313 -25.88 17.70 -2.04
C ALA A 313 -25.70 17.40 -3.55
N GLY A 314 -26.50 16.48 -4.10
CA GLY A 314 -26.43 16.12 -5.52
C GLY A 314 -25.39 15.06 -5.85
N VAL A 315 -25.04 14.20 -4.88
CA VAL A 315 -24.21 13.00 -5.10
C VAL A 315 -25.13 11.79 -5.23
N THR A 316 -24.99 11.03 -6.31
CA THR A 316 -25.80 9.84 -6.59
C THR A 316 -24.92 8.66 -6.97
N THR A 317 -25.41 7.45 -6.74
CA THR A 317 -24.74 6.19 -7.09
C THR A 317 -25.63 5.37 -8.02
N THR A 318 -25.02 4.50 -8.84
CA THR A 318 -25.76 3.63 -9.76
C THR A 318 -26.40 2.43 -9.05
N VAL A 319 -25.88 2.07 -7.88
CA VAL A 319 -26.42 1.02 -7.02
C VAL A 319 -26.80 1.61 -5.66
N PRO A 320 -27.85 1.13 -4.99
CA PRO A 320 -28.20 1.58 -3.65
C PRO A 320 -27.05 1.32 -2.68
N VAL A 321 -26.84 2.26 -1.76
CA VAL A 321 -25.87 2.10 -0.66
C VAL A 321 -26.63 1.81 0.65
N PRO A 322 -26.04 1.05 1.59
CA PRO A 322 -26.65 0.83 2.91
C PRO A 322 -26.95 2.14 3.65
N GLU A 323 -28.19 2.32 4.08
CA GLU A 323 -28.67 3.57 4.70
C GLU A 323 -28.13 3.80 6.12
N GLN A 324 -27.73 2.72 6.80
CA GLN A 324 -27.25 2.75 8.20
C GLN A 324 -25.76 3.09 8.30
N GLN A 325 -25.07 3.21 7.18
CA GLN A 325 -23.65 3.54 7.14
C GLN A 325 -23.43 5.01 6.82
N THR A 326 -22.29 5.53 7.25
CA THR A 326 -21.79 6.83 6.81
C THR A 326 -20.75 6.65 5.71
N TYR A 327 -20.64 7.68 4.88
CA TYR A 327 -19.74 7.71 3.73
C TYR A 327 -18.93 8.99 3.68
N GLY A 328 -17.82 8.94 2.98
CA GLY A 328 -17.09 10.11 2.52
C GLY A 328 -17.13 10.21 1.00
N LEU A 329 -17.11 11.42 0.48
CA LEU A 329 -16.96 11.68 -0.95
C LEU A 329 -15.48 11.70 -1.29
N VAL A 330 -15.05 10.81 -2.17
CA VAL A 330 -13.66 10.65 -2.61
C VAL A 330 -13.54 11.11 -4.06
N ASP A 331 -12.54 11.96 -4.34
CA ASP A 331 -12.17 12.42 -5.67
C ASP A 331 -10.87 11.73 -6.14
N LEU A 332 -10.90 11.15 -7.32
CA LEU A 332 -9.73 10.61 -8.00
C LEU A 332 -9.43 11.45 -9.24
N GLN A 333 -8.59 12.46 -9.07
CA GLN A 333 -8.25 13.41 -10.12
C GLN A 333 -7.42 12.73 -11.22
N ASN A 334 -7.72 13.04 -12.49
CA ASN A 334 -7.12 12.44 -13.67
C ASN A 334 -6.37 13.46 -14.56
N GLY A 335 -5.75 14.46 -13.96
CA GLY A 335 -5.05 15.52 -14.71
C GLY A 335 -6.02 16.38 -15.50
N ALA A 336 -5.94 16.35 -16.83
CA ALA A 336 -6.86 17.06 -17.72
C ALA A 336 -8.15 16.26 -18.02
N ASP A 337 -8.18 14.97 -17.72
CA ASP A 337 -9.36 14.12 -17.87
C ASP A 337 -10.36 14.34 -16.73
N PRO A 338 -11.65 13.97 -16.91
CA PRO A 338 -12.65 14.07 -15.85
C PRO A 338 -12.22 13.34 -14.56
N THR A 339 -12.45 13.99 -13.42
CA THR A 339 -12.29 13.39 -12.09
C THR A 339 -13.32 12.29 -11.89
N GLU A 340 -12.89 11.17 -11.31
CA GLU A 340 -13.78 10.12 -10.85
C GLU A 340 -14.20 10.40 -9.41
N TYR A 341 -15.49 10.18 -9.10
CA TYR A 341 -16.02 10.34 -7.76
C TYR A 341 -16.53 9.02 -7.22
N TRP A 342 -16.33 8.82 -5.91
CA TRP A 342 -16.69 7.60 -5.23
C TRP A 342 -17.28 7.92 -3.85
N LEU A 343 -18.27 7.15 -3.42
CA LEU A 343 -18.64 7.08 -2.01
C LEU A 343 -17.84 5.99 -1.34
N ALA A 344 -17.18 6.32 -0.24
CA ALA A 344 -16.32 5.40 0.50
C ALA A 344 -16.83 5.25 1.95
N ASN A 345 -16.94 4.02 2.45
CA ASN A 345 -17.34 3.74 3.82
C ASN A 345 -16.17 3.84 4.81
N SER A 346 -16.40 3.62 6.12
CA SER A 346 -15.39 3.70 7.17
C SER A 346 -14.18 2.79 6.92
N ASN A 347 -14.38 1.58 6.36
CA ASN A 347 -13.31 0.63 6.10
C ASN A 347 -12.34 1.10 4.99
N PHE A 348 -12.81 1.86 4.01
CA PHE A 348 -11.93 2.55 3.07
C PHE A 348 -10.99 3.53 3.81
N PHE A 349 -11.53 4.27 4.78
CA PHE A 349 -10.74 5.23 5.54
C PHE A 349 -9.80 4.55 6.55
N ALA A 350 -10.11 3.34 7.02
CA ALA A 350 -9.16 2.52 7.77
C ALA A 350 -7.92 2.17 6.92
N ILE A 351 -8.10 1.87 5.62
CA ILE A 351 -6.96 1.66 4.71
C ILE A 351 -6.12 2.94 4.56
N THR A 352 -6.74 4.13 4.56
CA THR A 352 -5.99 5.40 4.48
C THR A 352 -5.12 5.68 5.70
N GLN A 353 -5.28 4.97 6.82
CA GLN A 353 -4.38 5.09 7.97
C GLN A 353 -3.01 4.43 7.69
N TYR A 354 -2.97 3.50 6.77
CA TYR A 354 -1.71 2.91 6.27
C TYR A 354 -0.89 3.94 5.47
N ASN A 355 -1.56 4.63 4.56
CA ASN A 355 -1.00 5.73 3.79
C ASN A 355 -2.10 6.76 3.53
N ARG A 356 -1.90 8.01 3.95
CA ARG A 356 -2.89 9.10 3.94
C ARG A 356 -3.22 9.59 2.52
N SER A 357 -3.68 8.69 1.66
CA SER A 357 -3.96 8.94 0.25
C SER A 357 -5.15 8.14 -0.25
N TYR A 358 -6.11 8.80 -0.89
CA TYR A 358 -7.23 8.14 -1.58
C TYR A 358 -6.73 7.25 -2.74
N PHE A 359 -5.69 7.70 -3.45
CA PHE A 359 -5.09 6.91 -4.53
C PHE A 359 -4.51 5.59 -4.01
N TYR A 360 -3.86 5.64 -2.85
CA TYR A 360 -3.34 4.44 -2.20
C TYR A 360 -4.46 3.47 -1.82
N ALA A 361 -5.46 3.95 -1.08
CA ALA A 361 -6.56 3.08 -0.62
C ALA A 361 -7.33 2.47 -1.79
N MET A 362 -7.59 3.26 -2.84
CA MET A 362 -8.23 2.74 -4.04
C MET A 362 -7.35 1.71 -4.77
N SER A 363 -6.01 1.91 -4.83
CA SER A 363 -5.10 0.93 -5.44
C SER A 363 -5.08 -0.40 -4.70
N VAL A 364 -5.15 -0.37 -3.37
CA VAL A 364 -5.27 -1.59 -2.54
C VAL A 364 -6.54 -2.35 -2.91
N ILE A 365 -7.68 -1.67 -2.96
CA ILE A 365 -8.97 -2.27 -3.29
C ILE A 365 -8.97 -2.83 -4.72
N GLU A 366 -8.54 -2.04 -5.69
CA GLU A 366 -8.53 -2.45 -7.09
C GLU A 366 -7.56 -3.61 -7.37
N LEU A 367 -6.37 -3.58 -6.75
CA LEU A 367 -5.41 -4.69 -6.87
C LEU A 367 -5.98 -5.96 -6.24
N GLY A 368 -6.54 -5.88 -5.03
CA GLY A 368 -7.15 -7.02 -4.36
C GLY A 368 -8.29 -7.64 -5.18
N ARG A 369 -9.18 -6.81 -5.74
CA ARG A 369 -10.26 -7.24 -6.64
C ARG A 369 -9.72 -7.90 -7.91
N ALA A 370 -8.70 -7.31 -8.53
CA ALA A 370 -8.08 -7.86 -9.73
C ALA A 370 -7.44 -9.23 -9.48
N VAL A 371 -6.75 -9.39 -8.35
CA VAL A 371 -6.19 -10.69 -7.94
C VAL A 371 -7.29 -11.70 -7.69
N ARG A 372 -8.37 -11.33 -6.98
CA ARG A 372 -9.52 -12.21 -6.73
C ARG A 372 -10.17 -12.70 -8.04
N LEU A 373 -10.42 -11.78 -8.98
CA LEU A 373 -10.98 -12.12 -10.29
C LEU A 373 -10.05 -13.05 -11.09
N ALA A 374 -8.74 -12.77 -11.10
CA ALA A 374 -7.75 -13.59 -11.79
C ALA A 374 -7.63 -15.00 -11.17
N ARG A 375 -7.90 -15.14 -9.86
CA ARG A 375 -7.93 -16.41 -9.15
C ARG A 375 -9.20 -17.23 -9.43
N GLY A 376 -10.19 -16.68 -10.14
CA GLY A 376 -11.47 -17.32 -10.41
C GLY A 376 -12.55 -17.07 -9.35
N GLY A 377 -12.36 -16.07 -8.47
CA GLY A 377 -13.37 -15.59 -7.52
C GLY A 377 -14.37 -14.63 -8.19
N LEU A 378 -15.65 -14.93 -8.10
CA LEU A 378 -16.76 -14.05 -8.53
C LEU A 378 -17.26 -13.20 -7.37
#